data_126e3bbc5172a880f6f4a69a51383a53
#
_entry.id   126e3bbc5172a880f6f4a69a51383a53
#
_cell.length_a   1.000
_cell.length_b   1.000
_cell.length_c   1.000
_cell.angle_alpha   90.00
_cell.angle_beta   90.00
_cell.angle_gamma   90.00
#
_symmetry.space_group_name_H-M   'P 1'
#
loop_
_entity.id
_entity.type
_entity.pdbx_description
1 polymer ?
#
loop_
_entity_poly.entity_id
_entity_poly.type
_entity_poly.pdbx_seq_one_letter_code
_entity_poly.pdbx_strand_id
1 'polypeptide(L)'
;MPRHIGDNNFNTEVLENKGVVLVDFFATWCGPCKMIAPIIDELEAEMGDVKFVKVDVDESPEVATRYGIQSIPTLKVFKDGENVDTVVGFLPKEQIKALIEKHM
;
A
#
# COMPACT_ATOMS: atom_id res chain seq x y z
N MET A 1 -7.81 4.65 9.22
CA MET A 1 -7.46 5.05 7.86
C MET A 1 -5.95 5.10 7.72
N PRO A 2 -5.40 4.45 6.70
CA PRO A 2 -3.96 4.52 6.46
C PRO A 2 -3.51 5.96 6.22
N ARG A 3 -2.31 6.27 6.69
CA ARG A 3 -1.72 7.60 6.51
C ARG A 3 -1.38 7.82 5.04
N HIS A 4 -1.74 8.99 4.53
CA HIS A 4 -1.31 9.40 3.18
C HIS A 4 0.12 9.87 3.22
N ILE A 5 0.95 9.33 2.34
CA ILE A 5 2.34 9.74 2.17
C ILE A 5 2.58 10.04 0.68
N GLY A 6 3.70 10.64 0.37
CA GLY A 6 4.01 11.03 -0.99
C GLY A 6 5.50 11.13 -1.26
N ASP A 7 5.86 11.82 -2.34
CA ASP A 7 7.24 11.92 -2.82
C ASP A 7 8.20 12.42 -1.73
N ASN A 8 7.72 13.31 -0.85
CA ASN A 8 8.56 13.93 0.17
C ASN A 8 8.93 13.00 1.33
N ASN A 9 8.12 12.01 1.63
CA ASN A 9 8.32 11.19 2.83
C ASN A 9 8.25 9.69 2.60
N PHE A 10 8.16 9.25 1.34
CA PHE A 10 8.11 7.82 1.04
C PHE A 10 9.34 7.07 1.58
N ASN A 11 10.52 7.64 1.38
CA ASN A 11 11.75 6.99 1.84
C ASN A 11 11.73 6.80 3.35
N THR A 12 11.39 7.84 4.10
CA THR A 12 11.35 7.78 5.57
C THR A 12 10.28 6.82 6.07
N GLU A 13 9.08 6.90 5.49
CA GLU A 13 7.93 6.16 6.01
C GLU A 13 7.91 4.70 5.58
N VAL A 14 8.53 4.36 4.46
CA VAL A 14 8.50 3.00 3.90
C VAL A 14 9.87 2.36 3.86
N LEU A 15 10.83 3.00 3.20
CA LEU A 15 12.14 2.37 2.96
C LEU A 15 12.98 2.28 4.20
N GLU A 16 12.86 3.24 5.11
CA GLU A 16 13.59 3.24 6.39
C GLU A 16 12.81 2.60 7.52
N ASN A 17 11.59 2.14 7.25
CA ASN A 17 10.76 1.49 8.26
C ASN A 17 11.17 0.03 8.41
N LYS A 18 11.37 -0.40 9.64
CA LYS A 18 11.61 -1.81 9.94
C LYS A 18 10.27 -2.55 10.05
N GLY A 19 10.25 -3.81 9.63
CA GLY A 19 9.04 -4.62 9.64
C GLY A 19 8.25 -4.47 8.36
N VAL A 20 6.98 -4.85 8.42
CA VAL A 20 6.11 -4.94 7.24
C VAL A 20 5.31 -3.67 7.05
N VAL A 21 5.32 -3.15 5.82
CA VAL A 21 4.49 -2.01 5.39
C VAL A 21 3.66 -2.43 4.20
N LEU A 22 2.35 -2.18 4.25
CA LEU A 22 1.49 -2.30 3.06
C LEU A 22 1.31 -0.91 2.48
N VAL A 23 1.65 -0.76 1.20
CA VAL A 23 1.48 0.50 0.47
C VAL A 23 0.37 0.34 -0.55
N ASP A 24 -0.66 1.18 -0.43
CA ASP A 24 -1.81 1.21 -1.34
C ASP A 24 -1.64 2.39 -2.30
N PHE A 25 -1.31 2.08 -3.56
CA PHE A 25 -1.24 3.08 -4.62
C PHE A 25 -2.62 3.27 -5.22
N PHE A 26 -3.15 4.48 -5.16
CA PHE A 26 -4.52 4.77 -5.54
C PHE A 26 -4.64 6.12 -6.25
N ALA A 27 -5.85 6.41 -6.75
CA ALA A 27 -6.23 7.75 -7.20
C ALA A 27 -7.66 8.02 -6.74
N THR A 28 -7.99 9.30 -6.56
CA THR A 28 -9.31 9.68 -6.04
C THR A 28 -10.46 9.36 -6.98
N TRP A 29 -10.19 9.26 -8.28
CA TRP A 29 -11.19 8.96 -9.32
C TRP A 29 -11.36 7.46 -9.59
N CYS A 30 -10.60 6.62 -8.93
CA CYS A 30 -10.53 5.18 -9.22
C CYS A 30 -11.62 4.42 -8.45
N GLY A 31 -12.58 3.83 -9.16
CA GLY A 31 -13.67 3.05 -8.57
C GLY A 31 -13.19 1.85 -7.75
N PRO A 32 -12.36 0.96 -8.32
CA PRO A 32 -11.84 -0.19 -7.56
C PRO A 32 -11.03 0.22 -6.34
N CYS A 33 -10.33 1.35 -6.39
CA CYS A 33 -9.60 1.88 -5.23
C CYS A 33 -10.55 2.21 -4.08
N LYS A 34 -11.72 2.78 -4.42
CA LYS A 34 -12.75 3.11 -3.42
C LYS A 34 -13.36 1.86 -2.80
N MET A 35 -13.45 0.78 -3.57
CA MET A 35 -13.98 -0.50 -3.09
C MET A 35 -13.02 -1.18 -2.13
N ILE A 36 -11.72 -1.04 -2.35
CA ILE A 36 -10.71 -1.69 -1.50
C ILE A 36 -10.42 -0.88 -0.23
N ALA A 37 -10.69 0.44 -0.24
CA ALA A 37 -10.37 1.31 0.88
C ALA A 37 -10.94 0.86 2.23
N PRO A 38 -12.23 0.50 2.35
CA PRO A 38 -12.77 0.03 3.64
C PRO A 38 -12.14 -1.30 4.08
N ILE A 39 -11.74 -2.14 3.13
CA ILE A 39 -11.05 -3.40 3.44
C ILE A 39 -9.69 -3.10 4.06
N ILE A 40 -8.95 -2.17 3.48
CA ILE A 40 -7.65 -1.75 4.00
C ILE A 40 -7.79 -1.14 5.39
N ASP A 41 -8.83 -0.32 5.60
CA ASP A 41 -9.11 0.26 6.92
C ASP A 41 -9.35 -0.82 7.97
N GLU A 42 -10.12 -1.87 7.64
CA GLU A 42 -10.37 -2.99 8.53
C GLU A 42 -9.09 -3.76 8.85
N LEU A 43 -8.27 -4.01 7.84
CA LEU A 43 -7.00 -4.74 8.05
C LEU A 43 -6.03 -3.93 8.90
N GLU A 44 -5.98 -2.61 8.72
CA GLU A 44 -5.15 -1.76 9.56
C GLU A 44 -5.54 -1.87 11.02
N ALA A 45 -6.85 -1.90 11.30
CA ALA A 45 -7.36 -2.04 12.66
C ALA A 45 -7.05 -3.40 13.27
N GLU A 46 -7.01 -4.45 12.44
CA GLU A 46 -6.80 -5.83 12.89
C GLU A 46 -5.32 -6.23 13.00
N MET A 47 -4.46 -5.61 12.20
CA MET A 47 -3.05 -6.02 12.06
C MET A 47 -2.13 -4.93 12.61
N GLY A 48 -2.10 -4.82 13.94
CA GLY A 48 -1.35 -3.76 14.63
C GLY A 48 0.16 -3.80 14.41
N ASP A 49 0.71 -4.94 14.01
CA ASP A 49 2.15 -5.09 13.76
C ASP A 49 2.56 -4.67 12.35
N VAL A 50 1.59 -4.33 11.51
CA VAL A 50 1.84 -3.92 10.12
C VAL A 50 1.54 -2.44 9.98
N LYS A 51 2.42 -1.73 9.30
CA LYS A 51 2.19 -0.33 8.96
C LYS A 51 1.44 -0.24 7.65
N PHE A 52 0.39 0.58 7.60
CA PHE A 52 -0.41 0.80 6.39
C PHE A 52 -0.25 2.24 5.95
N VAL A 53 0.07 2.47 4.69
CA VAL A 53 0.17 3.80 4.10
C VAL A 53 -0.50 3.83 2.72
N LYS A 54 -0.89 5.02 2.28
CA LYS A 54 -1.51 5.24 0.96
C LYS A 54 -0.72 6.27 0.18
N VAL A 55 -0.55 6.02 -1.11
CA VAL A 55 0.11 6.95 -2.03
C VAL A 55 -0.84 7.27 -3.17
N ASP A 56 -1.19 8.56 -3.29
CA ASP A 56 -1.99 9.05 -4.42
C ASP A 56 -1.05 9.23 -5.62
N VAL A 57 -1.27 8.46 -6.67
CA VAL A 57 -0.37 8.46 -7.83
C VAL A 57 -0.37 9.79 -8.59
N ASP A 58 -1.45 10.56 -8.49
CA ASP A 58 -1.54 11.86 -9.14
C ASP A 58 -0.76 12.92 -8.37
N GLU A 59 -0.76 12.83 -7.03
CA GLU A 59 -0.03 13.77 -6.18
C GLU A 59 1.45 13.39 -6.00
N SER A 60 1.79 12.12 -6.25
CA SER A 60 3.13 11.59 -5.99
C SER A 60 3.68 10.90 -7.23
N PRO A 61 3.90 11.68 -8.32
CA PRO A 61 4.34 11.10 -9.59
C PRO A 61 5.74 10.47 -9.54
N GLU A 62 6.63 10.97 -8.70
CA GLU A 62 7.98 10.40 -8.59
C GLU A 62 7.95 8.98 -8.06
N VAL A 63 7.23 8.75 -6.97
CA VAL A 63 7.11 7.41 -6.37
C VAL A 63 6.40 6.48 -7.34
N ALA A 64 5.30 6.93 -7.95
CA ALA A 64 4.54 6.13 -8.91
C ALA A 64 5.42 5.71 -10.09
N THR A 65 6.23 6.62 -10.62
CA THR A 65 7.13 6.33 -11.72
C THR A 65 8.23 5.37 -11.30
N ARG A 66 8.82 5.60 -10.12
CA ARG A 66 9.91 4.75 -9.60
C ARG A 66 9.49 3.28 -9.54
N TYR A 67 8.26 3.02 -9.14
CA TYR A 67 7.76 1.65 -8.99
C TYR A 67 6.95 1.17 -10.19
N GLY A 68 6.91 1.94 -11.28
CA GLY A 68 6.25 1.54 -12.51
C GLY A 68 4.76 1.30 -12.36
N ILE A 69 4.09 2.14 -11.56
CA ILE A 69 2.65 1.98 -11.32
C ILE A 69 1.88 2.38 -12.57
N GLN A 70 1.24 1.40 -13.23
CA GLN A 70 0.46 1.62 -14.44
C GLN A 70 -1.03 1.40 -14.24
N SER A 71 -1.38 0.53 -13.31
CA SER A 71 -2.77 0.21 -13.00
C SER A 71 -3.01 0.37 -11.51
N ILE A 72 -4.18 0.84 -11.14
CA ILE A 72 -4.55 1.06 -9.75
C ILE A 72 -5.89 0.39 -9.44
N PRO A 73 -6.10 -0.07 -8.21
CA PRO A 73 -5.13 -0.03 -7.11
C PRO A 73 -3.97 -1.00 -7.33
N THR A 74 -2.80 -0.64 -6.84
CA THR A 74 -1.66 -1.55 -6.74
C THR A 74 -1.28 -1.60 -5.27
N LEU A 75 -1.21 -2.81 -4.72
CA LEU A 75 -0.77 -3.03 -3.35
C LEU A 75 0.62 -3.61 -3.38
N LYS A 76 1.54 -2.97 -2.66
CA LYS A 76 2.90 -3.48 -2.51
C LYS A 76 3.20 -3.74 -1.05
N VAL A 77 3.81 -4.89 -0.78
CA VAL A 77 4.28 -5.23 0.56
C VAL A 77 5.77 -4.96 0.61
N PHE A 78 6.18 -4.19 1.61
CA PHE A 78 7.59 -3.92 1.88
C PHE A 78 7.95 -4.58 3.21
N LYS A 79 9.13 -5.18 3.26
CA LYS A 79 9.67 -5.71 4.52
C LYS A 79 11.09 -5.20 4.70
N ASP A 80 11.32 -4.50 5.81
CA ASP A 80 12.61 -3.89 6.12
C ASP A 80 13.14 -3.05 4.96
N GLY A 81 12.24 -2.29 4.33
CA GLY A 81 12.57 -1.39 3.24
C GLY A 81 12.64 -2.01 1.86
N GLU A 82 12.41 -3.30 1.73
CA GLU A 82 12.48 -4.00 0.45
C GLU A 82 11.07 -4.38 -0.04
N ASN A 83 10.79 -4.11 -1.32
CA ASN A 83 9.52 -4.52 -1.92
C ASN A 83 9.53 -6.03 -2.16
N VAL A 84 8.77 -6.77 -1.36
CA VAL A 84 8.76 -8.25 -1.38
C VAL A 84 7.57 -8.84 -2.10
N ASP A 85 6.52 -8.07 -2.34
CA ASP A 85 5.34 -8.57 -3.04
C ASP A 85 4.54 -7.44 -3.68
N THR A 86 3.76 -7.77 -4.70
CA THR A 86 2.93 -6.81 -5.43
C THR A 86 1.69 -7.50 -5.97
N VAL A 87 0.53 -6.88 -5.81
CA VAL A 87 -0.69 -7.30 -6.49
C VAL A 87 -1.39 -6.09 -7.10
N VAL A 88 -2.02 -6.28 -8.25
CA VAL A 88 -2.71 -5.23 -8.99
C VAL A 88 -4.19 -5.55 -9.03
N GLY A 89 -5.02 -4.53 -8.75
CA GLY A 89 -6.46 -4.66 -8.81
C GLY A 89 -7.09 -4.99 -7.47
N PHE A 90 -8.42 -5.13 -7.48
CA PHE A 90 -9.17 -5.45 -6.28
C PHE A 90 -8.94 -6.89 -5.84
N LEU A 91 -8.75 -7.08 -4.53
CA LEU A 91 -8.73 -8.40 -3.90
C LEU A 91 -9.64 -8.40 -2.68
N PRO A 92 -10.28 -9.54 -2.38
CA PRO A 92 -11.03 -9.69 -1.13
C PRO A 92 -10.12 -9.60 0.08
N LYS A 93 -10.69 -9.22 1.21
CA LYS A 93 -9.98 -9.00 2.47
C LYS A 93 -9.05 -10.16 2.87
N GLU A 94 -9.56 -11.39 2.82
CA GLU A 94 -8.78 -12.55 3.26
C GLU A 94 -7.56 -12.80 2.38
N GLN A 95 -7.65 -12.48 1.10
CA GLN A 95 -6.52 -12.62 0.19
C GLN A 95 -5.45 -11.56 0.44
N ILE A 96 -5.87 -10.33 0.75
CA ILE A 96 -4.93 -9.26 1.10
C ILE A 96 -4.23 -9.61 2.42
N LYS A 97 -5.01 -10.08 3.38
CA LYS A 97 -4.47 -10.49 4.69
C LYS A 97 -3.42 -11.60 4.53
N ALA A 98 -3.72 -12.62 3.72
CA ALA A 98 -2.80 -13.71 3.46
C ALA A 98 -1.51 -13.23 2.79
N LEU A 99 -1.64 -12.29 1.84
CA LEU A 99 -0.49 -11.70 1.17
C LEU A 99 0.45 -11.01 2.18
N ILE A 100 -0.11 -10.27 3.11
CA ILE A 100 0.66 -9.57 4.15
C ILE A 100 1.29 -10.58 5.11
N GLU A 101 0.50 -11.53 5.59
CA GLU A 101 0.95 -12.52 6.59
C GLU A 101 2.10 -13.39 6.07
N LYS A 102 2.15 -13.60 4.78
CA LYS A 102 3.22 -14.37 4.13
C LYS A 102 4.60 -13.76 4.41
N HIS A 103 4.67 -12.46 4.68
CA HIS A 103 5.93 -11.74 4.89
C HIS A 103 6.14 -11.30 6.35
N MET A 104 5.25 -11.68 7.23
CA MET A 104 5.38 -11.36 8.66
C MET A 104 6.34 -12.30 9.39
#